data_978a4a1906af0e393e6da3d7ffc978a2
#
_entry.id   978a4a1906af0e393e6da3d7ffc978a2
#
_cell.length_a   1.000
_cell.length_b   1.000
_cell.length_c   1.000
_cell.angle_alpha   90.00
_cell.angle_beta   90.00
_cell.angle_gamma   90.00
#
_symmetry.space_group_name_H-M   'P 1'
#
loop_
_entity.id
_entity.type
_entity.pdbx_description
1 polymer ?
#
loop_
_entity_poly.entity_id
_entity_poly.type
_entity_poly.pdbx_seq_one_letter_code
_entity_poly.pdbx_strand_id
1 'polypeptide(L)'
;LYSSARKKDKGWILDEVMILTGWSRDHARRRLAAFRVGEDDAYDDPPADQPSSRCCKYSPESRALLVRIWEWSGFQSGKYLAAVMPQLLDAAERHGALVPDRDGYSLEVRAELLAVSPASIDRYLRTARAEDFRDRRVSTKRFTSPSEDFLDFASGPNEYEPGFFLVDTIAHAGPTRASNCVFTISASCLHTGWVFTRSLADNGPDTMVDLLQWSLDEVQGIPFWVNAIELSNADDTVHEATDKWARGLDIHFSPVLKDLRRDRLPEASRHQHLVHEYANIRRYDTDEARSALNGLWRAVDDRLNYFTPTRKPAGWSDGGHGEQRRIYDEPRTPFERLRAAGVMSPTQEDELTQYADGLDPARLTEEIVFWQRRLQELAA
;
A
#
# COMPACT_ATOMS: atom_id res chain seq x y z
N LEU A 1 33.20 13.35 -16.81
CA LEU A 1 33.01 13.66 -15.37
C LEU A 1 32.84 12.38 -14.52
N TYR A 2 31.83 11.52 -14.79
CA TYR A 2 31.57 10.32 -13.98
C TYR A 2 32.70 9.27 -14.10
N SER A 3 33.22 9.01 -15.29
CA SER A 3 34.28 8.00 -15.52
C SER A 3 35.58 8.33 -14.80
N SER A 4 35.94 9.61 -14.71
CA SER A 4 37.15 10.11 -14.07
C SER A 4 37.01 10.44 -12.57
N ALA A 5 35.77 10.41 -12.02
CA ALA A 5 35.52 10.77 -10.65
C ALA A 5 36.04 9.70 -9.66
N ARG A 6 36.43 10.12 -8.43
CA ARG A 6 36.85 9.22 -7.36
C ARG A 6 35.64 8.39 -6.88
N LYS A 7 35.90 7.26 -6.25
CA LYS A 7 34.83 6.31 -5.80
C LYS A 7 33.73 6.99 -4.94
N LYS A 8 34.12 7.93 -4.09
CA LYS A 8 33.17 8.69 -3.23
C LYS A 8 32.32 9.65 -4.07
N ASP A 9 32.94 10.35 -5.04
CA ASP A 9 32.27 11.32 -5.90
C ASP A 9 31.31 10.63 -6.89
N LYS A 10 31.67 9.43 -7.36
CA LYS A 10 30.77 8.57 -8.17
C LYS A 10 29.48 8.22 -7.46
N GLY A 11 29.55 7.99 -6.14
CA GLY A 11 28.36 7.75 -5.30
C GLY A 11 27.42 8.95 -5.33
N TRP A 12 27.96 10.13 -5.05
CA TRP A 12 27.21 11.40 -5.05
C TRP A 12 26.60 11.73 -6.42
N ILE A 13 27.38 11.60 -7.51
CA ILE A 13 26.88 11.82 -8.88
C ILE A 13 25.70 10.87 -9.20
N LEU A 14 25.77 9.60 -8.77
CA LEU A 14 24.68 8.64 -8.97
C LEU A 14 23.43 9.05 -8.21
N ASP A 15 23.58 9.50 -6.96
CA ASP A 15 22.46 9.92 -6.14
C ASP A 15 21.77 11.16 -6.74
N GLU A 16 22.53 12.13 -7.22
CA GLU A 16 22.03 13.32 -7.92
C GLU A 16 21.26 12.95 -9.20
N VAL A 17 21.84 12.07 -10.03
CA VAL A 17 21.18 11.59 -11.26
C VAL A 17 19.91 10.82 -10.96
N MET A 18 19.89 10.01 -9.90
CA MET A 18 18.67 9.30 -9.47
C MET A 18 17.57 10.29 -9.03
N ILE A 19 17.94 11.35 -8.33
CA ILE A 19 16.99 12.40 -7.90
C ILE A 19 16.42 13.15 -9.12
N LEU A 20 17.28 13.51 -10.06
CA LEU A 20 16.88 14.29 -11.24
C LEU A 20 16.10 13.48 -12.28
N THR A 21 16.41 12.18 -12.43
CA THR A 21 15.88 11.36 -13.52
C THR A 21 14.88 10.30 -13.07
N GLY A 22 14.79 10.01 -11.78
CA GLY A 22 14.00 8.89 -11.24
C GLY A 22 14.55 7.50 -11.61
N TRP A 23 15.76 7.41 -12.14
CA TRP A 23 16.36 6.14 -12.54
C TRP A 23 16.80 5.31 -11.33
N SER A 24 16.77 3.97 -11.48
CA SER A 24 17.42 3.11 -10.50
C SER A 24 18.95 3.32 -10.52
N ARG A 25 19.60 3.07 -9.37
CA ARG A 25 21.06 3.25 -9.23
C ARG A 25 21.87 2.47 -10.28
N ASP A 26 21.43 1.26 -10.61
CA ASP A 26 22.09 0.43 -11.63
C ASP A 26 21.84 0.94 -13.06
N HIS A 27 20.66 1.51 -13.31
CA HIS A 27 20.37 2.15 -14.59
C HIS A 27 21.22 3.42 -14.77
N ALA A 28 21.25 4.30 -13.75
CA ALA A 28 22.08 5.50 -13.75
C ALA A 28 23.57 5.17 -13.92
N ARG A 29 24.07 4.14 -13.23
CA ARG A 29 25.45 3.66 -13.37
C ARG A 29 25.76 3.20 -14.79
N ARG A 30 24.91 2.39 -15.41
CA ARG A 30 25.09 1.90 -16.79
C ARG A 30 25.07 3.05 -17.80
N ARG A 31 24.15 3.99 -17.66
CA ARG A 31 24.06 5.15 -18.55
C ARG A 31 25.26 6.07 -18.41
N LEU A 32 25.67 6.41 -17.19
CA LEU A 32 26.86 7.25 -16.96
C LEU A 32 28.16 6.56 -17.35
N ALA A 33 28.24 5.24 -17.31
CA ALA A 33 29.40 4.49 -17.78
C ALA A 33 29.48 4.42 -19.32
N ALA A 34 28.31 4.40 -19.98
CA ALA A 34 28.23 4.43 -21.46
C ALA A 34 28.53 5.83 -22.05
N PHE A 35 28.41 6.88 -21.26
CA PHE A 35 28.75 8.25 -21.67
C PHE A 35 30.27 8.42 -21.77
N ARG A 36 30.87 7.93 -22.84
CA ARG A 36 32.26 8.25 -23.18
C ARG A 36 32.32 9.62 -23.88
N VAL A 37 33.13 10.51 -23.34
CA VAL A 37 33.40 11.81 -23.91
C VAL A 37 33.96 11.58 -25.32
N GLY A 38 33.24 11.97 -26.37
CA GLY A 38 33.78 12.08 -27.69
C GLY A 38 32.99 11.57 -28.89
N GLU A 39 31.71 11.21 -28.71
CA GLU A 39 30.83 11.02 -29.86
C GLU A 39 29.61 11.96 -29.69
N ASP A 40 29.65 13.05 -30.49
CA ASP A 40 28.47 13.85 -30.83
C ASP A 40 27.54 12.99 -31.70
N ASP A 41 26.95 12.00 -31.12
CA ASP A 41 25.81 11.35 -31.72
C ASP A 41 24.54 11.98 -31.14
N ALA A 42 23.82 12.62 -32.05
CA ALA A 42 22.49 13.12 -31.86
C ALA A 42 21.71 12.19 -30.97
N TYR A 43 21.01 12.76 -30.02
CA TYR A 43 20.06 12.11 -29.14
C TYR A 43 18.91 11.53 -29.99
N ASP A 44 19.18 10.43 -30.67
CA ASP A 44 18.18 9.54 -31.16
C ASP A 44 17.82 8.66 -29.94
N ASP A 45 16.78 9.09 -29.22
CA ASP A 45 15.95 8.15 -28.48
C ASP A 45 15.68 7.01 -29.46
N PRO A 46 16.06 5.76 -29.17
CA PRO A 46 15.71 4.68 -30.08
C PRO A 46 14.20 4.78 -30.28
N PRO A 47 13.72 4.88 -31.56
CA PRO A 47 12.33 5.13 -31.82
C PRO A 47 11.52 4.15 -30.98
N ALA A 48 10.61 4.71 -30.18
CA ALA A 48 9.63 3.94 -29.48
C ALA A 48 9.00 3.00 -30.51
N ASP A 49 9.19 1.69 -30.30
CA ASP A 49 8.61 0.65 -31.16
C ASP A 49 9.10 0.56 -32.63
N GLN A 50 10.32 0.03 -32.79
CA GLN A 50 10.38 -1.05 -33.76
C GLN A 50 9.97 -2.32 -33.00
N PRO A 51 8.84 -2.96 -33.33
CA PRO A 51 8.50 -4.24 -32.78
C PRO A 51 9.62 -5.20 -33.19
N SER A 52 10.49 -5.57 -32.24
CA SER A 52 11.34 -6.73 -32.46
C SER A 52 10.37 -7.83 -32.89
N SER A 53 10.63 -8.52 -33.99
CA SER A 53 9.80 -9.59 -34.56
C SER A 53 9.71 -10.84 -33.67
N ARG A 54 9.93 -10.69 -32.37
CA ARG A 54 9.58 -11.68 -31.34
C ARG A 54 8.09 -11.65 -31.18
N CYS A 55 7.41 -12.68 -31.72
CA CYS A 55 6.00 -12.95 -31.45
C CYS A 55 5.68 -12.60 -30.00
N CYS A 56 4.78 -11.64 -29.80
CA CYS A 56 4.30 -11.33 -28.45
C CYS A 56 3.67 -12.58 -27.88
N LYS A 57 4.19 -13.09 -26.77
CA LYS A 57 3.75 -14.34 -26.15
C LYS A 57 2.26 -14.30 -25.75
N TYR A 58 1.71 -13.13 -25.50
CA TYR A 58 0.35 -12.91 -25.02
C TYR A 58 -0.43 -12.03 -25.99
N SER A 59 -1.73 -12.31 -26.11
CA SER A 59 -2.64 -11.65 -27.03
C SER A 59 -2.76 -10.12 -26.79
N PRO A 60 -3.15 -9.33 -27.79
CA PRO A 60 -3.46 -7.91 -27.59
C PRO A 60 -4.56 -7.68 -26.56
N GLU A 61 -5.56 -8.57 -26.52
CA GLU A 61 -6.69 -8.56 -25.60
C GLU A 61 -6.22 -8.74 -24.16
N SER A 62 -5.37 -9.72 -23.90
CA SER A 62 -4.75 -9.93 -22.58
C SER A 62 -3.95 -8.71 -22.11
N ARG A 63 -3.24 -8.05 -23.02
CA ARG A 63 -2.46 -6.85 -22.66
C ARG A 63 -3.35 -5.65 -22.36
N ALA A 64 -4.45 -5.48 -23.09
CA ALA A 64 -5.42 -4.41 -22.82
C ALA A 64 -6.13 -4.62 -21.48
N LEU A 65 -6.58 -5.86 -21.21
CA LEU A 65 -7.21 -6.21 -19.95
C LEU A 65 -6.25 -6.13 -18.76
N LEU A 66 -4.97 -6.44 -18.96
CA LEU A 66 -3.95 -6.30 -17.92
C LEU A 66 -3.85 -4.86 -17.39
N VAL A 67 -4.04 -3.85 -18.23
CA VAL A 67 -4.04 -2.44 -17.78
C VAL A 67 -5.25 -2.19 -16.87
N ARG A 68 -6.46 -2.63 -17.25
CA ARG A 68 -7.66 -2.49 -16.41
C ARG A 68 -7.53 -3.20 -15.07
N ILE A 69 -7.03 -4.44 -15.08
CA ILE A 69 -6.82 -5.22 -13.85
C ILE A 69 -5.75 -4.56 -12.96
N TRP A 70 -4.73 -3.96 -13.57
CA TRP A 70 -3.71 -3.20 -12.84
C TRP A 70 -4.31 -1.97 -12.14
N GLU A 71 -5.24 -1.25 -12.76
CA GLU A 71 -6.00 -0.16 -12.14
C GLU A 71 -6.84 -0.67 -10.97
N TRP A 72 -7.57 -1.77 -11.15
CA TRP A 72 -8.39 -2.39 -10.09
C TRP A 72 -7.55 -2.86 -8.89
N SER A 73 -6.32 -3.30 -9.15
CA SER A 73 -5.39 -3.70 -8.11
C SER A 73 -4.83 -2.53 -7.28
N GLY A 74 -5.06 -1.27 -7.68
CA GLY A 74 -4.43 -0.11 -7.09
C GLY A 74 -2.98 0.10 -7.57
N PHE A 75 -2.73 -0.15 -8.86
CA PHE A 75 -1.45 0.15 -9.54
C PHE A 75 -0.23 -0.64 -9.03
N GLN A 76 -0.43 -1.88 -8.65
CA GLN A 76 0.61 -2.73 -8.07
C GLN A 76 1.74 -3.07 -9.06
N SER A 77 2.91 -3.46 -8.52
CA SER A 77 4.00 -3.99 -9.35
C SER A 77 3.70 -5.39 -9.84
N GLY A 78 4.36 -5.80 -10.93
CA GLY A 78 4.13 -7.10 -11.54
C GLY A 78 4.24 -8.28 -10.58
N LYS A 79 5.09 -8.19 -9.56
CA LYS A 79 5.23 -9.23 -8.54
C LYS A 79 3.97 -9.40 -7.68
N TYR A 80 3.42 -8.29 -7.21
CA TYR A 80 2.21 -8.28 -6.37
C TYR A 80 0.96 -8.54 -7.20
N LEU A 81 0.88 -7.91 -8.38
CA LEU A 81 -0.25 -8.14 -9.29
C LEU A 81 -0.36 -9.60 -9.73
N ALA A 82 0.76 -10.25 -10.06
CA ALA A 82 0.74 -11.69 -10.40
C ALA A 82 0.22 -12.57 -9.25
N ALA A 83 0.56 -12.21 -8.01
CA ALA A 83 0.11 -12.98 -6.84
C ALA A 83 -1.40 -12.86 -6.59
N VAL A 84 -1.99 -11.68 -6.81
CA VAL A 84 -3.43 -11.42 -6.58
C VAL A 84 -4.28 -11.60 -7.85
N MET A 85 -3.65 -11.88 -8.99
CA MET A 85 -4.35 -12.04 -10.28
C MET A 85 -5.53 -13.02 -10.23
N PRO A 86 -5.41 -14.23 -9.63
CA PRO A 86 -6.55 -15.15 -9.54
C PRO A 86 -7.75 -14.53 -8.82
N GLN A 87 -7.54 -13.92 -7.65
CA GLN A 87 -8.59 -13.31 -6.85
C GLN A 87 -9.29 -12.15 -7.58
N LEU A 88 -8.51 -11.31 -8.28
CA LEU A 88 -9.05 -10.20 -9.06
C LEU A 88 -9.91 -10.69 -10.23
N LEU A 89 -9.46 -11.73 -10.95
CA LEU A 89 -10.21 -12.33 -12.05
C LEU A 89 -11.50 -12.98 -11.55
N ASP A 90 -11.41 -13.80 -10.49
CA ASP A 90 -12.57 -14.50 -9.92
C ASP A 90 -13.62 -13.50 -9.39
N ALA A 91 -13.19 -12.44 -8.73
CA ALA A 91 -14.10 -11.39 -8.26
C ALA A 91 -14.71 -10.60 -9.43
N ALA A 92 -13.92 -10.22 -10.44
CA ALA A 92 -14.43 -9.48 -11.60
C ALA A 92 -15.40 -10.31 -12.45
N GLU A 93 -15.19 -11.63 -12.57
CA GLU A 93 -16.14 -12.56 -13.20
C GLU A 93 -17.44 -12.67 -12.39
N ARG A 94 -17.33 -12.85 -11.07
CA ARG A 94 -18.48 -12.99 -10.17
C ARG A 94 -19.40 -11.78 -10.23
N HIS A 95 -18.83 -10.58 -10.32
CA HIS A 95 -19.56 -9.31 -10.34
C HIS A 95 -19.88 -8.81 -11.77
N GLY A 96 -19.50 -9.56 -12.81
CA GLY A 96 -19.82 -9.24 -14.19
C GLY A 96 -18.99 -8.10 -14.81
N ALA A 97 -17.89 -7.70 -14.16
CA ALA A 97 -16.92 -6.76 -14.73
C ALA A 97 -16.09 -7.43 -15.84
N LEU A 98 -15.94 -8.76 -15.80
CA LEU A 98 -15.42 -9.62 -16.85
C LEU A 98 -16.46 -10.68 -17.21
N VAL A 99 -16.89 -10.69 -18.47
CA VAL A 99 -17.88 -11.66 -18.99
C VAL A 99 -17.23 -12.39 -20.16
N PRO A 100 -17.21 -13.73 -20.17
CA PRO A 100 -16.67 -14.49 -21.30
C PRO A 100 -17.29 -14.08 -22.62
N ASP A 101 -16.46 -14.03 -23.68
CA ASP A 101 -16.82 -13.61 -25.05
C ASP A 101 -17.32 -12.16 -25.19
N ARG A 102 -17.04 -11.34 -24.17
CA ARG A 102 -17.37 -9.91 -24.19
C ARG A 102 -16.14 -9.07 -23.90
N ASP A 103 -16.05 -7.90 -24.57
CA ASP A 103 -14.99 -6.89 -24.36
C ASP A 103 -13.55 -7.46 -24.47
N GLY A 104 -13.36 -8.49 -25.30
CA GLY A 104 -12.08 -9.16 -25.51
C GLY A 104 -11.68 -10.15 -24.40
N TYR A 105 -12.58 -10.45 -23.46
CA TYR A 105 -12.32 -11.45 -22.42
C TYR A 105 -12.82 -12.82 -22.86
N SER A 106 -11.96 -13.84 -22.76
CA SER A 106 -12.28 -15.25 -23.04
C SER A 106 -11.55 -16.16 -22.07
N LEU A 107 -11.84 -17.44 -22.10
CA LEU A 107 -11.12 -18.44 -21.27
C LEU A 107 -9.63 -18.50 -21.63
N GLU A 108 -9.28 -18.31 -22.89
CA GLU A 108 -7.88 -18.25 -23.34
C GLU A 108 -7.19 -17.02 -22.77
N VAL A 109 -7.83 -15.85 -22.81
CA VAL A 109 -7.30 -14.60 -22.23
C VAL A 109 -7.14 -14.74 -20.72
N ARG A 110 -8.10 -15.37 -20.04
CA ARG A 110 -7.98 -15.68 -18.60
C ARG A 110 -6.75 -16.54 -18.32
N ALA A 111 -6.55 -17.60 -19.10
CA ALA A 111 -5.40 -18.48 -18.95
C ALA A 111 -4.07 -17.74 -19.21
N GLU A 112 -4.02 -16.86 -20.20
CA GLU A 112 -2.86 -15.99 -20.47
C GLU A 112 -2.57 -15.05 -19.29
N LEU A 113 -3.59 -14.40 -18.72
CA LEU A 113 -3.45 -13.50 -17.58
C LEU A 113 -2.96 -14.22 -16.32
N LEU A 114 -3.39 -15.46 -16.08
CA LEU A 114 -2.89 -16.30 -14.98
C LEU A 114 -1.45 -16.78 -15.21
N ALA A 115 -1.04 -16.96 -16.46
CA ALA A 115 0.29 -17.45 -16.82
C ALA A 115 1.33 -16.34 -17.00
N VAL A 116 0.93 -15.05 -16.94
CA VAL A 116 1.85 -13.95 -17.19
C VAL A 116 2.85 -13.77 -16.04
N SER A 117 4.13 -13.77 -16.36
CA SER A 117 5.18 -13.60 -15.34
C SER A 117 5.25 -12.15 -14.83
N PRO A 118 5.66 -11.93 -13.56
CA PRO A 118 5.86 -10.59 -12.99
C PRO A 118 6.68 -9.65 -13.87
N ALA A 119 7.77 -10.13 -14.44
CA ALA A 119 8.62 -9.33 -15.33
C ALA A 119 7.91 -8.96 -16.64
N SER A 120 7.03 -9.84 -17.16
CA SER A 120 6.23 -9.54 -18.35
C SER A 120 5.13 -8.53 -18.04
N ILE A 121 4.48 -8.62 -16.88
CA ILE A 121 3.54 -7.62 -16.38
C ILE A 121 4.21 -6.24 -16.33
N ASP A 122 5.34 -6.12 -15.64
CA ASP A 122 6.06 -4.85 -15.52
C ASP A 122 6.48 -4.29 -16.89
N ARG A 123 6.84 -5.15 -17.83
CA ARG A 123 7.20 -4.73 -19.20
C ARG A 123 5.98 -4.22 -20.00
N TYR A 124 4.85 -4.91 -19.95
CA TYR A 124 3.64 -4.50 -20.67
C TYR A 124 2.99 -3.26 -20.07
N LEU A 125 3.07 -3.07 -18.76
CA LEU A 125 2.53 -1.89 -18.08
C LEU A 125 3.45 -0.66 -18.15
N ARG A 126 4.62 -0.74 -18.81
CA ARG A 126 5.58 0.39 -18.83
C ARG A 126 4.97 1.67 -19.39
N THR A 127 4.26 1.57 -20.53
CA THR A 127 3.61 2.73 -21.18
C THR A 127 2.48 3.27 -20.32
N ALA A 128 1.56 2.41 -19.86
CA ALA A 128 0.45 2.80 -19.00
C ALA A 128 0.93 3.47 -17.70
N ARG A 129 2.02 2.97 -17.10
CA ARG A 129 2.63 3.62 -15.92
C ARG A 129 3.21 5.00 -16.21
N ALA A 130 3.80 5.19 -17.40
CA ALA A 130 4.35 6.49 -17.78
C ALA A 130 3.24 7.51 -18.01
N GLU A 131 2.10 7.09 -18.53
CA GLU A 131 0.90 7.92 -18.71
C GLU A 131 0.26 8.26 -17.35
N ASP A 132 0.00 7.28 -16.51
CA ASP A 132 -0.54 7.48 -15.16
C ASP A 132 0.35 8.40 -14.30
N PHE A 133 1.68 8.27 -14.43
CA PHE A 133 2.61 9.16 -13.73
C PHE A 133 2.51 10.62 -14.17
N ARG A 134 2.23 10.87 -15.46
CA ARG A 134 2.05 12.24 -15.98
C ARG A 134 0.74 12.87 -15.47
N ASP A 135 -0.31 12.07 -15.39
CA ASP A 135 -1.64 12.55 -15.02
C ASP A 135 -1.79 12.78 -13.51
N ARG A 136 -1.19 11.93 -12.70
CA ARG A 136 -1.41 11.98 -11.24
C ARG A 136 -0.56 12.97 -10.48
N ARG A 137 0.55 13.48 -10.98
CA ARG A 137 1.49 14.37 -10.25
C ARG A 137 1.78 13.93 -8.79
N VAL A 138 1.48 12.70 -8.43
CA VAL A 138 1.60 12.13 -7.09
C VAL A 138 2.76 11.15 -7.06
N SER A 139 3.59 11.25 -6.04
CA SER A 139 4.73 10.36 -5.81
C SER A 139 4.31 8.89 -5.88
N THR A 140 4.89 8.15 -6.82
CA THR A 140 4.75 6.69 -6.93
C THR A 140 5.56 5.92 -5.88
N LYS A 141 5.84 6.53 -4.73
CA LYS A 141 6.37 5.76 -3.60
C LYS A 141 5.26 4.85 -3.12
N ARG A 142 5.32 3.61 -3.59
CA ARG A 142 4.41 2.53 -3.28
C ARG A 142 4.31 2.34 -1.78
N PHE A 143 3.11 2.03 -1.32
CA PHE A 143 2.93 1.40 -0.01
C PHE A 143 3.76 0.11 -0.01
N THR A 144 4.94 0.18 0.52
CA THR A 144 5.77 -1.00 0.79
C THR A 144 5.41 -1.46 2.18
N SER A 145 5.16 -2.75 2.32
CA SER A 145 5.03 -3.44 3.60
C SER A 145 6.08 -2.94 4.61
N PRO A 146 5.83 -3.03 5.92
CA PRO A 146 6.73 -2.59 6.98
C PRO A 146 8.20 -2.83 6.65
N SER A 147 9.05 -1.78 6.82
CA SER A 147 10.46 -1.86 6.45
C SER A 147 11.19 -2.89 7.30
N GLU A 148 12.29 -3.33 6.75
CA GLU A 148 13.17 -4.37 7.24
C GLU A 148 13.68 -4.15 8.67
N ASP A 149 13.81 -2.88 9.07
CA ASP A 149 14.38 -2.51 10.38
C ASP A 149 13.43 -2.72 11.56
N PHE A 150 12.15 -2.98 11.29
CA PHE A 150 11.13 -3.08 12.34
C PHE A 150 11.16 -4.41 13.10
N LEU A 151 11.50 -5.52 12.45
CA LEU A 151 11.53 -6.83 13.09
C LEU A 151 12.70 -7.04 14.06
N ASP A 152 13.72 -6.18 14.03
CA ASP A 152 14.84 -6.27 14.96
C ASP A 152 14.56 -5.61 16.31
N PHE A 153 13.50 -4.78 16.43
CA PHE A 153 13.19 -4.02 17.65
C PHE A 153 11.98 -4.51 18.44
N ALA A 154 11.20 -5.38 17.85
CA ALA A 154 10.00 -5.87 18.47
C ALA A 154 10.35 -7.03 19.41
N SER A 155 10.67 -6.73 20.65
CA SER A 155 11.02 -7.70 21.71
C SER A 155 9.82 -8.15 22.56
N GLY A 156 8.59 -7.93 22.08
CA GLY A 156 7.37 -8.36 22.78
C GLY A 156 6.92 -9.77 22.37
N PRO A 157 6.37 -10.57 23.28
CA PRO A 157 5.96 -11.96 22.99
C PRO A 157 4.83 -12.08 21.97
N ASN A 158 4.14 -10.98 21.61
CA ASN A 158 2.89 -11.02 20.83
C ASN A 158 3.02 -10.57 19.38
N GLU A 159 4.22 -10.24 18.89
CA GLU A 159 4.38 -9.71 17.52
C GLU A 159 4.25 -10.76 16.42
N TYR A 160 4.45 -12.02 16.78
CA TYR A 160 4.36 -13.15 15.86
C TYR A 160 2.93 -13.67 15.67
N GLU A 161 1.97 -13.11 16.41
CA GLU A 161 0.56 -13.50 16.34
C GLU A 161 -0.32 -12.34 15.85
N PRO A 162 -1.43 -12.62 15.14
CA PRO A 162 -2.41 -11.59 14.82
C PRO A 162 -2.95 -10.92 16.08
N GLY A 163 -3.24 -9.61 15.97
CA GLY A 163 -3.87 -8.86 17.06
C GLY A 163 -3.03 -7.73 17.66
N PHE A 164 -1.74 -7.58 17.29
CA PHE A 164 -0.98 -6.41 17.67
C PHE A 164 -1.12 -5.31 16.61
N PHE A 165 -1.71 -4.16 17.00
CA PHE A 165 -1.98 -3.03 16.12
C PHE A 165 -1.10 -1.83 16.44
N LEU A 166 -0.50 -1.29 15.38
CA LEU A 166 0.06 0.07 15.39
C LEU A 166 -1.04 1.04 14.97
N VAL A 167 -1.29 2.03 15.78
CA VAL A 167 -2.31 3.06 15.57
C VAL A 167 -1.65 4.43 15.48
N ASP A 168 -1.95 5.17 14.43
CA ASP A 168 -1.44 6.52 14.23
C ASP A 168 -2.58 7.51 13.98
N THR A 169 -2.40 8.73 14.47
CA THR A 169 -3.36 9.82 14.29
C THR A 169 -2.79 10.88 13.37
N ILE A 170 -3.48 11.17 12.28
CA ILE A 170 -3.07 12.09 11.22
C ILE A 170 -4.07 13.26 11.15
N ALA A 171 -3.59 14.48 11.36
CA ALA A 171 -4.39 15.70 11.26
C ALA A 171 -4.47 16.21 9.81
N HIS A 172 -5.66 16.47 9.31
CA HIS A 172 -5.89 17.11 8.01
C HIS A 172 -5.86 18.63 8.11
N ALA A 173 -4.76 19.18 8.61
CA ALA A 173 -4.60 20.62 8.85
C ALA A 173 -4.18 21.42 7.60
N GLY A 174 -3.76 20.76 6.52
CA GLY A 174 -3.17 21.44 5.36
C GLY A 174 -1.82 22.11 5.67
N PRO A 175 -1.40 23.08 4.85
CA PRO A 175 -0.15 23.82 5.07
C PRO A 175 -0.20 24.75 6.29
N THR A 176 -1.38 25.19 6.70
CA THR A 176 -1.59 26.09 7.83
C THR A 176 -2.05 25.29 9.05
N ARG A 177 -1.28 25.34 10.14
CA ARG A 177 -1.62 24.71 11.42
C ARG A 177 -2.79 25.44 12.10
N ALA A 178 -4.00 25.32 11.59
CA ALA A 178 -5.19 25.80 12.28
C ALA A 178 -5.75 24.72 13.20
N SER A 179 -6.32 25.11 14.32
CA SER A 179 -6.73 24.24 15.42
C SER A 179 -7.94 23.33 15.15
N ASN A 180 -8.77 23.65 14.15
CA ASN A 180 -9.95 22.86 13.82
C ASN A 180 -9.74 22.15 12.47
N CYS A 181 -9.51 20.85 12.51
CA CYS A 181 -9.44 20.01 11.33
C CYS A 181 -9.93 18.59 11.68
N VAL A 182 -10.31 17.87 10.66
CA VAL A 182 -10.61 16.43 10.75
C VAL A 182 -9.32 15.67 11.05
N PHE A 183 -9.41 14.64 11.87
CA PHE A 183 -8.33 13.71 12.15
C PHE A 183 -8.64 12.36 11.52
N THR A 184 -7.64 11.67 11.00
CA THR A 184 -7.75 10.29 10.55
C THR A 184 -6.91 9.40 11.44
N ILE A 185 -7.52 8.35 11.96
CA ILE A 185 -6.84 7.27 12.65
C ILE A 185 -6.61 6.16 11.63
N SER A 186 -5.37 5.68 11.57
CA SER A 186 -4.99 4.53 10.78
C SER A 186 -4.36 3.49 11.69
N ALA A 187 -4.92 2.31 11.72
CA ALA A 187 -4.43 1.16 12.48
C ALA A 187 -3.97 0.06 11.53
N SER A 188 -2.86 -0.59 11.81
CA SER A 188 -2.40 -1.75 11.05
C SER A 188 -1.90 -2.88 11.96
N CYS A 189 -2.36 -4.09 11.68
CA CYS A 189 -1.87 -5.28 12.37
C CYS A 189 -0.48 -5.67 11.88
N LEU A 190 0.47 -5.80 12.79
CA LEU A 190 1.85 -6.14 12.45
C LEU A 190 1.97 -7.50 11.78
N HIS A 191 1.24 -8.49 12.27
CA HIS A 191 1.33 -9.86 11.75
C HIS A 191 0.63 -10.02 10.40
N THR A 192 -0.62 -9.59 10.28
CA THR A 192 -1.40 -9.80 9.06
C THR A 192 -1.24 -8.71 8.03
N GLY A 193 -0.94 -7.48 8.46
CA GLY A 193 -1.03 -6.28 7.64
C GLY A 193 -2.45 -5.77 7.47
N TRP A 194 -3.43 -6.28 8.24
CA TRP A 194 -4.80 -5.78 8.24
C TRP A 194 -4.85 -4.30 8.58
N VAL A 195 -5.57 -3.53 7.76
CA VAL A 195 -5.66 -2.07 7.90
C VAL A 195 -7.09 -1.70 8.30
N PHE A 196 -7.20 -0.73 9.19
CA PHE A 196 -8.44 -0.08 9.58
C PHE A 196 -8.21 1.42 9.64
N THR A 197 -8.99 2.20 8.89
CA THR A 197 -8.80 3.64 8.75
C THR A 197 -10.13 4.37 8.91
N ARG A 198 -10.21 5.35 9.80
CA ARG A 198 -11.42 6.18 9.99
C ARG A 198 -11.06 7.62 10.34
N SER A 199 -11.94 8.54 9.94
CA SER A 199 -11.81 9.98 10.22
C SER A 199 -12.77 10.43 11.29
N LEU A 200 -12.26 11.24 12.23
CA LEU A 200 -12.92 11.78 13.39
C LEU A 200 -13.05 13.30 13.30
N ALA A 201 -14.05 13.86 13.98
CA ALA A 201 -14.23 15.30 14.06
C ALA A 201 -13.15 15.99 14.91
N ASP A 202 -12.67 15.30 15.93
CA ASP A 202 -11.62 15.77 16.84
C ASP A 202 -10.71 14.61 17.26
N ASN A 203 -9.66 14.91 17.96
CA ASN A 203 -8.72 13.92 18.52
C ASN A 203 -8.86 13.89 20.06
N GLY A 204 -10.08 13.94 20.58
CA GLY A 204 -10.35 13.85 22.00
C GLY A 204 -10.34 12.43 22.54
N PRO A 205 -10.18 12.26 23.87
CA PRO A 205 -10.10 10.94 24.50
C PRO A 205 -11.38 10.12 24.32
N ASP A 206 -12.56 10.71 24.46
CA ASP A 206 -13.83 10.00 24.31
C ASP A 206 -14.04 9.56 22.85
N THR A 207 -13.80 10.47 21.90
CA THR A 207 -13.92 10.18 20.46
C THR A 207 -12.99 9.07 20.02
N MET A 208 -11.77 9.01 20.58
CA MET A 208 -10.80 7.95 20.33
C MET A 208 -11.29 6.61 20.85
N VAL A 209 -11.73 6.57 22.12
CA VAL A 209 -12.21 5.34 22.76
C VAL A 209 -13.46 4.81 22.06
N ASP A 210 -14.41 5.68 21.71
CA ASP A 210 -15.62 5.31 20.97
C ASP A 210 -15.28 4.68 19.61
N LEU A 211 -14.31 5.23 18.89
CA LEU A 211 -13.88 4.66 17.62
C LEU A 211 -13.19 3.30 17.80
N LEU A 212 -12.29 3.18 18.77
CA LEU A 212 -11.62 1.90 19.04
C LEU A 212 -12.63 0.83 19.43
N GLN A 213 -13.60 1.15 20.29
CA GLN A 213 -14.68 0.23 20.64
C GLN A 213 -15.49 -0.15 19.39
N TRP A 214 -15.92 0.82 18.61
CA TRP A 214 -16.66 0.56 17.37
C TRP A 214 -15.86 -0.33 16.39
N SER A 215 -14.55 -0.15 16.31
CA SER A 215 -13.69 -0.94 15.41
C SER A 215 -13.66 -2.42 15.75
N LEU A 216 -13.94 -2.80 17.01
CA LEU A 216 -13.99 -4.19 17.46
C LEU A 216 -15.39 -4.83 17.27
N ASP A 217 -16.44 -3.99 17.18
CA ASP A 217 -17.82 -4.45 17.12
C ASP A 217 -18.35 -4.62 15.68
N GLU A 218 -17.67 -4.02 14.70
CA GLU A 218 -18.12 -4.00 13.30
C GLU A 218 -17.35 -4.96 12.39
N VAL A 219 -18.08 -5.65 11.50
CA VAL A 219 -17.48 -6.56 10.49
C VAL A 219 -16.46 -5.83 9.58
N GLN A 220 -16.72 -4.55 9.28
CA GLN A 220 -15.80 -3.68 8.50
C GLN A 220 -14.71 -3.04 9.37
N GLY A 221 -14.57 -3.46 10.61
CA GLY A 221 -13.56 -3.02 11.55
C GLY A 221 -12.39 -3.99 11.61
N ILE A 222 -12.13 -4.47 12.84
CA ILE A 222 -11.08 -5.45 13.12
C ILE A 222 -11.75 -6.78 13.46
N PRO A 223 -11.85 -7.73 12.52
CA PRO A 223 -12.70 -8.91 12.65
C PRO A 223 -12.04 -10.06 13.44
N PHE A 224 -10.99 -9.79 14.21
CA PHE A 224 -10.29 -10.79 15.03
C PHE A 224 -9.81 -10.17 16.33
N TRP A 225 -9.43 -11.01 17.28
CA TRP A 225 -9.02 -10.57 18.60
C TRP A 225 -7.82 -9.61 18.55
N VAL A 226 -7.97 -8.45 19.22
CA VAL A 226 -6.90 -7.48 19.43
C VAL A 226 -6.25 -7.76 20.79
N ASN A 227 -4.97 -8.07 20.79
CA ASN A 227 -4.20 -8.37 22.01
C ASN A 227 -3.32 -7.21 22.47
N ALA A 228 -2.92 -6.33 21.56
CA ALA A 228 -2.11 -5.17 21.89
C ALA A 228 -2.35 -4.01 20.93
N ILE A 229 -2.24 -2.79 21.47
CA ILE A 229 -2.31 -1.54 20.72
C ILE A 229 -1.13 -0.65 21.09
N GLU A 230 -0.42 -0.16 20.11
CA GLU A 230 0.57 0.90 20.26
C GLU A 230 0.04 2.15 19.56
N LEU A 231 -0.20 3.23 20.32
CA LEU A 231 -0.77 4.48 19.81
C LEU A 231 0.30 5.56 19.72
N SER A 232 0.42 6.16 18.54
CA SER A 232 1.31 7.28 18.24
C SER A 232 0.54 8.56 17.91
N ASN A 233 1.22 9.70 18.02
CA ASN A 233 0.69 11.04 17.69
C ASN A 233 -0.58 11.47 18.45
N ALA A 234 -0.79 10.93 19.64
CA ALA A 234 -1.82 11.36 20.59
C ALA A 234 -1.22 12.14 21.76
N ASP A 235 -2.05 12.87 22.48
CA ASP A 235 -1.66 13.54 23.72
C ASP A 235 -1.82 12.63 24.96
N ASP A 236 -1.37 13.10 26.10
CA ASP A 236 -1.35 12.31 27.34
C ASP A 236 -2.78 11.94 27.81
N THR A 237 -3.78 12.78 27.55
CA THR A 237 -5.18 12.52 27.96
C THR A 237 -5.81 11.44 27.11
N VAL A 238 -5.50 11.39 25.82
CA VAL A 238 -5.91 10.32 24.90
C VAL A 238 -5.21 9.02 25.26
N HIS A 239 -3.90 9.06 25.58
CA HIS A 239 -3.16 7.88 26.03
C HIS A 239 -3.76 7.29 27.31
N GLU A 240 -4.07 8.14 28.32
CA GLU A 240 -4.67 7.70 29.57
C GLU A 240 -6.06 7.07 29.38
N ALA A 241 -6.91 7.68 28.55
CA ALA A 241 -8.24 7.16 28.25
C ALA A 241 -8.16 5.81 27.51
N THR A 242 -7.27 5.73 26.51
CA THR A 242 -7.06 4.51 25.74
C THR A 242 -6.48 3.37 26.62
N ASP A 243 -5.54 3.65 27.50
CA ASP A 243 -4.99 2.68 28.45
C ASP A 243 -6.06 2.14 29.39
N LYS A 244 -6.90 3.02 29.94
CA LYS A 244 -8.03 2.62 30.81
C LYS A 244 -9.03 1.74 30.07
N TRP A 245 -9.39 2.07 28.85
CA TRP A 245 -10.29 1.29 28.00
C TRP A 245 -9.69 -0.07 27.66
N ALA A 246 -8.43 -0.11 27.21
CA ALA A 246 -7.70 -1.30 26.83
C ALA A 246 -7.59 -2.32 27.98
N ARG A 247 -7.28 -1.84 29.21
CA ARG A 247 -7.27 -2.68 30.42
C ARG A 247 -8.63 -3.30 30.72
N GLY A 248 -9.72 -2.62 30.41
CA GLY A 248 -11.07 -3.15 30.57
C GLY A 248 -11.38 -4.35 29.65
N LEU A 249 -10.62 -4.51 28.59
CA LEU A 249 -10.76 -5.56 27.57
C LEU A 249 -9.59 -6.55 27.53
N ASP A 250 -8.68 -6.48 28.51
CA ASP A 250 -7.43 -7.28 28.55
C ASP A 250 -6.53 -7.08 27.31
N ILE A 251 -6.56 -5.86 26.76
CA ILE A 251 -5.69 -5.44 25.66
C ILE A 251 -4.45 -4.75 26.24
N HIS A 252 -3.26 -5.20 25.82
CA HIS A 252 -2.02 -4.52 26.19
C HIS A 252 -1.91 -3.17 25.47
N PHE A 253 -1.76 -2.08 26.22
CA PHE A 253 -1.58 -0.75 25.66
C PHE A 253 -0.18 -0.23 25.87
N SER A 254 0.44 0.33 24.82
CA SER A 254 1.72 1.01 24.90
C SER A 254 1.66 2.37 24.18
N PRO A 255 1.87 3.49 24.89
CA PRO A 255 2.05 4.78 24.24
C PRO A 255 3.42 4.83 23.57
N VAL A 256 3.50 5.31 22.33
CA VAL A 256 4.78 5.63 21.70
C VAL A 256 5.32 6.91 22.30
N LEU A 257 6.32 6.80 23.16
CA LEU A 257 7.00 7.97 23.74
C LEU A 257 7.77 8.72 22.65
N LYS A 258 7.67 10.06 22.68
CA LYS A 258 8.30 10.97 21.68
C LYS A 258 9.81 10.74 21.52
N ASP A 259 10.48 10.28 22.55
CA ASP A 259 11.94 10.03 22.58
C ASP A 259 12.36 8.71 21.89
N LEU A 260 11.44 7.74 21.74
CA LEU A 260 11.67 6.47 21.05
C LEU A 260 11.33 6.52 19.56
N ARG A 261 10.82 7.65 19.07
CA ARG A 261 10.41 7.84 17.66
C ARG A 261 11.53 7.68 16.64
N ARG A 262 12.80 7.88 17.02
CA ARG A 262 13.93 7.84 16.06
C ARG A 262 14.09 6.48 15.41
N ASP A 263 13.77 5.41 16.12
CA ASP A 263 13.95 4.04 15.65
C ASP A 263 12.70 3.49 14.93
N ARG A 264 11.52 4.16 15.09
CA ARG A 264 10.21 3.76 14.49
C ARG A 264 9.68 4.72 13.44
N LEU A 265 10.48 5.68 12.98
CA LEU A 265 10.15 6.62 11.91
C LEU A 265 9.58 6.03 10.62
N PRO A 266 9.97 4.81 10.18
CA PRO A 266 9.44 4.25 8.96
C PRO A 266 7.94 3.97 8.98
N GLU A 267 7.32 3.74 10.14
CA GLU A 267 5.92 3.31 10.26
C GLU A 267 4.94 4.43 10.44
N ALA A 268 5.23 5.38 11.33
CA ALA A 268 4.48 6.64 11.38
C ALA A 268 4.47 7.32 9.99
N SER A 269 5.59 7.20 9.26
CA SER A 269 5.71 7.62 7.87
C SER A 269 4.78 6.86 6.92
N ARG A 270 4.38 5.61 7.22
CA ARG A 270 3.54 4.81 6.32
C ARG A 270 2.07 5.12 6.44
N HIS A 271 1.54 5.19 7.66
CA HIS A 271 0.15 5.59 7.89
C HIS A 271 -0.06 6.99 7.34
N GLN A 272 0.87 7.90 7.60
CA GLN A 272 0.85 9.23 7.03
C GLN A 272 0.95 9.19 5.50
N HIS A 273 1.79 8.33 4.92
CA HIS A 273 1.91 8.18 3.48
C HIS A 273 0.63 7.61 2.85
N LEU A 274 0.03 6.59 3.46
CA LEU A 274 -1.26 6.03 3.04
C LEU A 274 -2.34 7.12 2.99
N VAL A 275 -2.49 7.86 4.10
CA VAL A 275 -3.48 8.92 4.19
C VAL A 275 -3.22 10.02 3.16
N HIS A 276 -1.97 10.41 2.96
CA HIS A 276 -1.61 11.44 1.98
C HIS A 276 -1.77 10.96 0.53
N GLU A 277 -1.53 9.69 0.26
CA GLU A 277 -1.69 9.10 -1.08
C GLU A 277 -3.15 9.13 -1.53
N TYR A 278 -4.07 8.77 -0.64
CA TYR A 278 -5.48 8.67 -0.98
C TYR A 278 -6.26 9.96 -0.77
N ALA A 279 -6.02 10.69 0.33
CA ALA A 279 -6.78 11.90 0.68
C ALA A 279 -6.07 13.21 0.32
N ASN A 280 -4.82 13.15 -0.17
CA ASN A 280 -3.94 14.30 -0.41
C ASN A 280 -3.61 15.09 0.88
N ILE A 281 -2.60 15.96 0.78
CA ILE A 281 -2.21 16.87 1.88
C ILE A 281 -3.04 18.15 1.77
N ARG A 282 -4.31 18.09 2.16
CA ARG A 282 -5.24 19.21 2.13
C ARG A 282 -5.87 19.42 3.49
N ARG A 283 -6.47 20.60 3.67
CA ARG A 283 -7.26 20.90 4.86
C ARG A 283 -8.68 20.39 4.69
N TYR A 284 -9.13 19.64 5.70
CA TYR A 284 -10.52 19.21 5.84
C TYR A 284 -10.99 19.57 7.24
N ASP A 285 -12.09 20.35 7.35
CA ASP A 285 -12.57 20.90 8.62
C ASP A 285 -14.11 20.89 8.75
N THR A 286 -14.79 20.16 7.85
CA THR A 286 -16.25 20.06 7.85
C THR A 286 -16.70 18.63 8.08
N ASP A 287 -17.92 18.45 8.61
CA ASP A 287 -18.55 17.12 8.75
C ASP A 287 -18.79 16.43 7.40
N GLU A 288 -19.03 17.22 6.35
CA GLU A 288 -19.18 16.69 5.01
C GLU A 288 -17.85 16.11 4.49
N ALA A 289 -16.73 16.82 4.71
CA ALA A 289 -15.41 16.32 4.36
C ALA A 289 -15.04 15.08 5.18
N ARG A 290 -15.37 15.04 6.48
CA ARG A 290 -15.20 13.86 7.33
C ARG A 290 -16.00 12.66 6.84
N SER A 291 -17.24 12.87 6.42
CA SER A 291 -18.10 11.83 5.87
C SER A 291 -17.55 11.29 4.55
N ALA A 292 -17.06 12.19 3.68
CA ALA A 292 -16.41 11.81 2.42
C ALA A 292 -15.09 11.03 2.65
N LEU A 293 -14.27 11.43 3.64
CA LEU A 293 -13.10 10.69 4.07
C LEU A 293 -13.47 9.28 4.52
N ASN A 294 -14.53 9.12 5.34
CA ASN A 294 -14.97 7.81 5.81
C ASN A 294 -15.51 6.94 4.67
N GLY A 295 -16.16 7.51 3.66
CA GLY A 295 -16.52 6.80 2.44
C GLY A 295 -15.29 6.32 1.68
N LEU A 296 -14.27 7.17 1.54
CA LEU A 296 -12.99 6.81 0.93
C LEU A 296 -12.28 5.68 1.69
N TRP A 297 -12.15 5.81 3.01
CA TRP A 297 -11.42 4.83 3.83
C TRP A 297 -12.05 3.45 3.79
N ARG A 298 -13.36 3.35 3.77
CA ARG A 298 -14.04 2.06 3.62
C ARG A 298 -13.60 1.33 2.34
N ALA A 299 -13.65 2.01 1.20
CA ALA A 299 -13.25 1.42 -0.08
C ALA A 299 -11.73 1.14 -0.15
N VAL A 300 -10.91 1.99 0.49
CA VAL A 300 -9.46 1.80 0.58
C VAL A 300 -9.10 0.61 1.47
N ASP A 301 -9.69 0.51 2.67
CA ASP A 301 -9.46 -0.60 3.58
C ASP A 301 -9.86 -1.95 2.93
N ASP A 302 -11.01 -2.00 2.24
CA ASP A 302 -11.44 -3.19 1.50
C ASP A 302 -10.42 -3.57 0.41
N ARG A 303 -9.94 -2.61 -0.38
CA ARG A 303 -8.89 -2.88 -1.37
C ARG A 303 -7.61 -3.39 -0.72
N LEU A 304 -7.16 -2.75 0.37
CA LEU A 304 -5.90 -3.10 1.03
C LEU A 304 -5.98 -4.47 1.69
N ASN A 305 -7.09 -4.77 2.35
CA ASN A 305 -7.24 -6.01 3.10
C ASN A 305 -7.48 -7.23 2.20
N TYR A 306 -8.21 -7.07 1.10
CA TYR A 306 -8.64 -8.21 0.27
C TYR A 306 -7.91 -8.34 -1.07
N PHE A 307 -7.39 -7.22 -1.64
CA PHE A 307 -6.80 -7.24 -2.99
C PHE A 307 -5.37 -6.69 -3.05
N THR A 308 -4.76 -6.29 -1.92
CA THR A 308 -3.39 -5.77 -1.92
C THR A 308 -2.44 -6.70 -1.17
N PRO A 309 -1.74 -7.61 -1.87
CA PRO A 309 -0.79 -8.49 -1.23
C PRO A 309 0.46 -7.73 -0.76
N THR A 310 0.99 -8.18 0.34
CA THR A 310 2.22 -7.68 0.95
C THR A 310 3.22 -8.81 1.15
N ARG A 311 4.49 -8.49 1.33
CA ARG A 311 5.54 -9.45 1.68
C ARG A 311 6.06 -9.13 3.07
N LYS A 312 6.33 -10.17 3.83
CA LYS A 312 6.94 -10.05 5.16
C LYS A 312 8.30 -10.71 5.18
N PRO A 313 9.22 -10.18 5.98
CA PRO A 313 10.50 -10.84 6.20
C PRO A 313 10.28 -12.25 6.79
N ALA A 314 10.94 -13.23 6.20
CA ALA A 314 10.86 -14.63 6.60
C ALA A 314 12.20 -15.18 7.14
N GLY A 315 13.25 -14.36 7.15
CA GLY A 315 14.56 -14.74 7.64
C GLY A 315 15.70 -14.07 6.88
N TRP A 316 16.90 -14.61 7.07
CA TRP A 316 18.13 -14.13 6.47
C TRP A 316 18.80 -15.26 5.67
N SER A 317 19.41 -14.95 4.54
CA SER A 317 20.28 -15.85 3.79
C SER A 317 21.69 -15.29 3.71
N ASP A 318 22.69 -16.17 3.67
CA ASP A 318 24.06 -15.77 3.39
C ASP A 318 24.17 -15.28 1.93
N GLY A 319 24.44 -13.99 1.74
CA GLY A 319 24.56 -13.36 0.43
C GLY A 319 25.91 -13.57 -0.25
N GLY A 320 26.82 -14.38 0.35
CA GLY A 320 28.21 -14.45 -0.06
C GLY A 320 29.03 -13.21 0.39
N HIS A 321 30.31 -13.38 0.66
CA HIS A 321 31.22 -12.33 1.19
C HIS A 321 30.83 -11.76 2.58
N GLY A 322 30.06 -12.49 3.39
CA GLY A 322 29.68 -12.06 4.74
C GLY A 322 28.53 -11.04 4.78
N GLU A 323 27.87 -10.78 3.64
CA GLU A 323 26.67 -9.98 3.60
C GLU A 323 25.44 -10.88 3.88
N GLN A 324 24.64 -10.51 4.88
CA GLN A 324 23.33 -11.14 5.11
C GLN A 324 22.30 -10.49 4.20
N ARG A 325 21.53 -11.31 3.46
CA ARG A 325 20.43 -10.86 2.63
C ARG A 325 19.11 -11.29 3.24
N ARG A 326 18.21 -10.35 3.43
CA ARG A 326 16.86 -10.63 3.95
C ARG A 326 16.03 -11.44 2.95
N ILE A 327 15.40 -12.50 3.45
CA ILE A 327 14.46 -13.33 2.71
C ILE A 327 13.05 -12.84 3.07
N TYR A 328 12.19 -12.79 2.07
CA TYR A 328 10.79 -12.44 2.22
C TYR A 328 9.92 -13.62 1.82
N ASP A 329 8.77 -13.72 2.47
CA ASP A 329 7.73 -14.68 2.11
C ASP A 329 7.10 -14.39 0.72
N GLU A 330 6.23 -15.29 0.28
CA GLU A 330 5.40 -15.06 -0.90
C GLU A 330 4.37 -13.96 -0.62
N PRO A 331 4.05 -13.12 -1.65
CA PRO A 331 3.05 -12.08 -1.49
C PRO A 331 1.69 -12.69 -1.13
N ARG A 332 1.07 -12.20 -0.06
CA ARG A 332 -0.29 -12.57 0.39
C ARG A 332 -1.04 -11.33 0.83
N THR A 333 -2.36 -11.32 0.63
CA THR A 333 -3.22 -10.27 1.16
C THR A 333 -3.33 -10.37 2.70
N PRO A 334 -3.67 -9.29 3.40
CA PRO A 334 -3.96 -9.36 4.84
C PRO A 334 -5.02 -10.41 5.18
N PHE A 335 -6.06 -10.54 4.38
CA PHE A 335 -7.09 -11.57 4.54
C PHE A 335 -6.54 -12.99 4.42
N GLU A 336 -5.73 -13.27 3.40
CA GLU A 336 -5.06 -14.58 3.26
C GLU A 336 -4.14 -14.89 4.44
N ARG A 337 -3.44 -13.88 4.97
CA ARG A 337 -2.60 -14.05 6.16
C ARG A 337 -3.42 -14.33 7.41
N LEU A 338 -4.55 -13.64 7.56
CA LEU A 338 -5.45 -13.84 8.69
C LEU A 338 -6.04 -15.26 8.67
N ARG A 339 -6.49 -15.74 7.51
CA ARG A 339 -6.94 -17.13 7.34
C ARG A 339 -5.84 -18.14 7.65
N ALA A 340 -4.63 -17.90 7.14
CA ALA A 340 -3.49 -18.78 7.35
C ALA A 340 -3.04 -18.86 8.83
N ALA A 341 -3.30 -17.81 9.61
CA ALA A 341 -2.98 -17.78 11.03
C ALA A 341 -3.92 -18.62 11.90
N GLY A 342 -5.13 -18.95 11.41
CA GLY A 342 -6.08 -19.83 12.09
C GLY A 342 -6.61 -19.27 13.43
N VAL A 343 -6.65 -17.96 13.61
CA VAL A 343 -7.10 -17.28 14.84
C VAL A 343 -8.60 -16.95 14.84
N MET A 344 -9.25 -17.13 13.71
CA MET A 344 -10.70 -16.90 13.58
C MET A 344 -11.48 -18.17 13.90
N SER A 345 -12.68 -18.01 14.48
CA SER A 345 -13.65 -19.09 14.53
C SER A 345 -14.17 -19.43 13.13
N PRO A 346 -14.70 -20.64 12.91
CA PRO A 346 -15.28 -20.99 11.61
C PRO A 346 -16.37 -20.02 11.15
N THR A 347 -17.21 -19.52 12.07
CA THR A 347 -18.25 -18.54 11.75
C THR A 347 -17.65 -17.21 11.28
N GLN A 348 -16.63 -16.70 11.96
CA GLN A 348 -15.95 -15.48 11.54
C GLN A 348 -15.26 -15.63 10.18
N GLU A 349 -14.64 -16.78 9.93
CA GLU A 349 -14.02 -17.06 8.63
C GLU A 349 -15.04 -17.12 7.50
N ASP A 350 -16.22 -17.74 7.75
CA ASP A 350 -17.32 -17.81 6.78
C ASP A 350 -17.90 -16.41 6.51
N GLU A 351 -18.16 -15.60 7.54
CA GLU A 351 -18.65 -14.22 7.42
C GLU A 351 -17.71 -13.34 6.62
N LEU A 352 -16.40 -13.38 6.90
CA LEU A 352 -15.41 -12.62 6.17
C LEU A 352 -15.20 -13.12 4.73
N THR A 353 -15.34 -14.43 4.51
CA THR A 353 -15.28 -15.00 3.17
C THR A 353 -16.49 -14.53 2.36
N GLN A 354 -17.67 -14.56 2.94
CA GLN A 354 -18.88 -14.06 2.30
C GLN A 354 -18.78 -12.54 2.01
N TYR A 355 -18.22 -11.78 2.94
CA TYR A 355 -17.95 -10.35 2.72
C TYR A 355 -16.98 -10.13 1.57
N ALA A 356 -15.84 -10.85 1.55
CA ALA A 356 -14.85 -10.79 0.48
C ALA A 356 -15.45 -11.17 -0.89
N ASP A 357 -16.31 -12.16 -0.91
CA ASP A 357 -17.04 -12.60 -2.11
C ASP A 357 -18.00 -11.54 -2.65
N GLY A 358 -18.49 -10.65 -1.79
CA GLY A 358 -19.31 -9.50 -2.15
C GLY A 358 -18.52 -8.30 -2.70
N LEU A 359 -17.19 -8.31 -2.65
CA LEU A 359 -16.36 -7.18 -3.08
C LEU A 359 -16.07 -7.25 -4.59
N ASP A 360 -16.37 -6.16 -5.29
CA ASP A 360 -16.04 -5.95 -6.70
C ASP A 360 -14.84 -5.00 -6.83
N PRO A 361 -13.66 -5.47 -7.30
CA PRO A 361 -12.47 -4.63 -7.40
C PRO A 361 -12.61 -3.48 -8.41
N ALA A 362 -13.43 -3.64 -9.45
CA ALA A 362 -13.72 -2.57 -10.39
C ALA A 362 -14.53 -1.46 -9.71
N ARG A 363 -15.60 -1.83 -9.02
CA ARG A 363 -16.44 -0.90 -8.27
C ARG A 363 -15.68 -0.20 -7.14
N LEU A 364 -14.84 -0.91 -6.39
CA LEU A 364 -13.97 -0.31 -5.38
C LEU A 364 -13.07 0.78 -5.98
N THR A 365 -12.56 0.55 -7.19
CA THR A 365 -11.76 1.56 -7.90
C THR A 365 -12.57 2.79 -8.26
N GLU A 366 -13.79 2.62 -8.75
CA GLU A 366 -14.71 3.72 -9.06
C GLU A 366 -15.11 4.50 -7.80
N GLU A 367 -15.40 3.81 -6.70
CA GLU A 367 -15.74 4.43 -5.41
C GLU A 367 -14.58 5.26 -4.86
N ILE A 368 -13.35 4.76 -4.92
CA ILE A 368 -12.17 5.52 -4.48
C ILE A 368 -12.00 6.79 -5.33
N VAL A 369 -12.11 6.68 -6.66
CA VAL A 369 -12.01 7.84 -7.55
C VAL A 369 -13.14 8.84 -7.29
N PHE A 370 -14.36 8.36 -7.04
CA PHE A 370 -15.50 9.20 -6.69
C PHE A 370 -15.24 10.01 -5.41
N TRP A 371 -14.83 9.35 -4.34
CA TRP A 371 -14.55 10.02 -3.07
C TRP A 371 -13.35 10.96 -3.15
N GLN A 372 -12.31 10.61 -3.90
CA GLN A 372 -11.16 11.48 -4.13
C GLN A 372 -11.57 12.78 -4.85
N ARG A 373 -12.43 12.69 -5.87
CA ARG A 373 -12.99 13.89 -6.54
C ARG A 373 -13.82 14.72 -5.59
N ARG A 374 -14.69 14.07 -4.81
CA ARG A 374 -15.52 14.77 -3.82
C ARG A 374 -14.67 15.51 -2.78
N LEU A 375 -13.61 14.92 -2.29
CA LEU A 375 -12.66 15.55 -1.38
C LEU A 375 -11.90 16.73 -2.00
N GLN A 376 -11.63 16.70 -3.31
CA GLN A 376 -11.04 17.84 -4.01
C GLN A 376 -11.97 19.06 -4.02
N GLU A 377 -13.28 18.83 -4.12
CA GLU A 377 -14.31 19.89 -4.06
C GLU A 377 -14.49 20.45 -2.65
N LEU A 378 -14.33 19.61 -1.63
CA LEU A 378 -14.53 19.96 -0.21
C LEU A 378 -13.26 20.48 0.47
N ALA A 379 -12.11 20.46 -0.21
CA ALA A 379 -10.87 20.94 0.36
C ALA A 379 -10.88 22.46 0.51
N ALA A 380 -10.55 22.94 1.73
CA ALA A 380 -10.43 24.35 2.07
C ALA A 380 -9.07 24.98 1.65
#